data_e41a59c7f4f81c1701b9727ec1bf02e0
#
_entry.id   e41a59c7f4f81c1701b9727ec1bf02e0
#
_cell.length_a   1.000
_cell.length_b   1.000
_cell.length_c   1.000
_cell.angle_alpha   90.00
_cell.angle_beta   90.00
_cell.angle_gamma   90.00
#
_symmetry.space_group_name_H-M   'P 1'
#
loop_
_entity.id
_entity.type
_entity.pdbx_description
1 polymer ?
#
loop_
_entity_poly.entity_id
_entity_poly.type
_entity_poly.pdbx_seq_one_letter_code
_entity_poly.pdbx_strand_id
1 'polypeptide(L)'
;MEYFTASSNPCNVKTLKESFIETGRLDAEYYQPKYDDILHHIHTYKNGSKDLGDICEIKDENFTPQDGITYKYIELANIGKYGNITGFIQQSGEDLPSRARRIINENDVIVSSLEGSLDRCALVEENYDGALCSTGFYVLKSTVLNPETLLVMFKSPLIKELMKKGCSGTI
;
A
#
# COMPACT_ATOMS: atom_id res chain seq x y z
N MET A 1 -14.24 -17.95 15.88
CA MET A 1 -14.00 -16.66 15.20
C MET A 1 -14.41 -15.61 16.23
N GLU A 2 -13.45 -15.17 17.06
CA GLU A 2 -13.72 -14.12 18.05
C GLU A 2 -13.79 -12.79 17.29
N TYR A 3 -14.93 -12.15 17.40
CA TYR A 3 -15.13 -10.80 16.86
C TYR A 3 -14.33 -9.81 17.70
N PHE A 4 -13.52 -9.01 17.07
CA PHE A 4 -12.84 -7.87 17.67
C PHE A 4 -13.91 -6.96 18.31
N THR A 5 -14.05 -7.01 19.63
CA THR A 5 -14.84 -6.03 20.36
C THR A 5 -13.95 -4.78 20.51
N ALA A 6 -14.31 -3.72 19.79
CA ALA A 6 -13.64 -2.44 19.94
C ALA A 6 -13.61 -2.02 21.41
N SER A 7 -12.48 -1.45 21.86
CA SER A 7 -12.31 -0.83 23.18
C SER A 7 -13.51 0.06 23.50
N SER A 8 -14.02 -0.06 24.71
CA SER A 8 -15.17 0.71 25.21
C SER A 8 -14.87 2.22 25.38
N ASN A 9 -13.66 2.66 25.08
CA ASN A 9 -13.25 4.05 25.21
C ASN A 9 -13.33 4.73 23.83
N PRO A 10 -14.28 5.67 23.61
CA PRO A 10 -14.52 6.25 22.29
C PRO A 10 -13.44 7.24 21.82
N CYS A 11 -12.46 7.58 22.66
CA CYS A 11 -11.39 8.51 22.31
C CYS A 11 -10.07 8.19 23.01
N ASN A 12 -8.96 8.50 22.35
CA ASN A 12 -7.63 8.49 22.91
C ASN A 12 -7.22 9.91 23.32
N VAL A 13 -6.55 10.01 24.48
CA VAL A 13 -5.90 11.24 24.93
C VAL A 13 -4.39 11.06 24.73
N LYS A 14 -3.79 11.90 23.90
CA LYS A 14 -2.35 11.91 23.66
C LYS A 14 -1.74 13.23 24.11
N THR A 15 -0.57 13.16 24.73
CA THR A 15 0.23 14.35 25.01
C THR A 15 0.83 14.90 23.69
N LEU A 16 1.27 16.17 23.70
CA LEU A 16 1.94 16.77 22.56
C LEU A 16 3.21 15.98 22.17
N LYS A 17 3.88 15.35 23.14
CA LYS A 17 5.05 14.52 22.88
C LYS A 17 4.68 13.26 22.12
N GLU A 18 3.69 12.52 22.60
CA GLU A 18 3.21 11.26 21.99
C GLU A 18 2.53 11.47 20.63
N SER A 19 2.10 12.68 20.34
CA SER A 19 1.51 13.04 19.05
C SER A 19 2.53 13.75 18.15
N PHE A 20 2.56 15.07 18.19
CA PHE A 20 3.32 15.88 17.23
C PHE A 20 4.84 15.61 17.25
N ILE A 21 5.43 15.43 18.44
CA ILE A 21 6.90 15.27 18.54
C ILE A 21 7.33 13.88 18.03
N GLU A 22 6.58 12.82 18.33
CA GLU A 22 6.95 11.45 17.93
C GLU A 22 6.49 11.09 16.51
N THR A 23 5.33 11.59 16.08
CA THR A 23 4.73 11.19 14.80
C THR A 23 4.60 12.31 13.78
N GLY A 24 4.78 13.57 14.18
CA GLY A 24 4.54 14.75 13.35
C GLY A 24 3.05 15.04 13.10
N ARG A 25 2.12 14.35 13.79
CA ARG A 25 0.69 14.38 13.48
C ARG A 25 -0.15 14.89 14.64
N LEU A 26 -1.22 15.64 14.32
CA LEU A 26 -2.21 16.17 15.27
C LEU A 26 -3.65 15.75 14.92
N ASP A 27 -3.86 15.01 13.84
CA ASP A 27 -5.17 14.62 13.37
C ASP A 27 -5.78 13.49 14.23
N ALA A 28 -7.01 13.68 14.67
CA ALA A 28 -7.69 12.76 15.57
C ALA A 28 -7.92 11.36 14.93
N GLU A 29 -8.08 11.29 13.61
CA GLU A 29 -8.26 10.03 12.87
C GLU A 29 -7.06 9.09 13.03
N TYR A 30 -5.85 9.64 13.06
CA TYR A 30 -4.63 8.85 13.25
C TYR A 30 -4.56 8.16 14.61
N TYR A 31 -5.17 8.78 15.65
CA TYR A 31 -5.10 8.31 17.03
C TYR A 31 -6.36 7.58 17.49
N GLN A 32 -7.20 7.07 16.58
CA GLN A 32 -8.36 6.27 16.98
C GLN A 32 -7.94 5.02 17.74
N PRO A 33 -8.63 4.67 18.84
CA PRO A 33 -8.31 3.51 19.69
C PRO A 33 -8.22 2.18 18.92
N LYS A 34 -9.04 2.01 17.88
CA LYS A 34 -9.04 0.81 17.03
C LYS A 34 -7.65 0.47 16.44
N TYR A 35 -6.83 1.47 16.19
CA TYR A 35 -5.48 1.24 15.66
C TYR A 35 -4.52 0.72 16.72
N ASP A 36 -4.66 1.19 17.97
CA ASP A 36 -3.88 0.68 19.09
C ASP A 36 -4.25 -0.79 19.37
N ASP A 37 -5.54 -1.15 19.27
CA ASP A 37 -6.01 -2.53 19.42
C ASP A 37 -5.45 -3.44 18.32
N ILE A 38 -5.43 -2.99 17.06
CA ILE A 38 -4.87 -3.73 15.93
C ILE A 38 -3.36 -3.93 16.12
N LEU A 39 -2.62 -2.88 16.46
CA LEU A 39 -1.19 -2.95 16.68
C LEU A 39 -0.86 -3.86 17.87
N HIS A 40 -1.61 -3.75 18.96
CA HIS A 40 -1.45 -4.66 20.11
C HIS A 40 -1.63 -6.12 19.69
N HIS A 41 -2.66 -6.43 18.91
CA HIS A 41 -2.91 -7.79 18.41
C HIS A 41 -1.75 -8.32 17.57
N ILE A 42 -1.18 -7.49 16.69
CA ILE A 42 -0.04 -7.86 15.86
C ILE A 42 1.22 -8.09 16.73
N HIS A 43 1.53 -7.16 17.64
CA HIS A 43 2.74 -7.24 18.47
C HIS A 43 2.71 -8.37 19.51
N THR A 44 1.53 -8.79 19.94
CA THR A 44 1.36 -9.90 20.89
C THR A 44 1.20 -11.26 20.21
N TYR A 45 1.32 -11.32 18.87
CA TYR A 45 1.23 -12.60 18.17
C TYR A 45 2.32 -13.55 18.62
N LYS A 46 1.94 -14.78 18.98
CA LYS A 46 2.83 -15.78 19.64
C LYS A 46 4.12 -16.10 18.87
N ASN A 47 4.12 -15.95 17.55
CA ASN A 47 5.28 -16.22 16.70
C ASN A 47 6.10 -14.96 16.40
N GLY A 48 5.78 -13.84 17.05
CA GLY A 48 6.38 -12.53 16.84
C GLY A 48 5.81 -11.80 15.63
N SER A 49 6.23 -10.57 15.47
CA SER A 49 5.92 -9.70 14.32
C SER A 49 7.19 -9.04 13.81
N LYS A 50 7.14 -8.57 12.58
CA LYS A 50 8.20 -7.77 11.96
C LYS A 50 7.58 -6.57 11.27
N ASP A 51 8.32 -5.49 11.21
CA ASP A 51 7.91 -4.34 10.42
C ASP A 51 7.98 -4.65 8.93
N LEU A 52 7.04 -4.11 8.17
CA LEU A 52 6.99 -4.32 6.72
C LEU A 52 8.27 -3.81 6.03
N GLY A 53 8.84 -2.72 6.54
CA GLY A 53 10.11 -2.16 6.03
C GLY A 53 11.32 -3.07 6.23
N ASP A 54 11.26 -4.03 7.17
CA ASP A 54 12.34 -5.00 7.39
C ASP A 54 12.27 -6.21 6.43
N ILE A 55 11.11 -6.42 5.81
CA ILE A 55 10.84 -7.60 4.98
C ILE A 55 10.47 -7.27 3.54
N CYS A 56 10.24 -6.00 3.23
CA CYS A 56 9.90 -5.53 1.89
C CYS A 56 10.74 -4.31 1.51
N GLU A 57 11.19 -4.30 0.28
CA GLU A 57 11.72 -3.13 -0.40
C GLU A 57 10.57 -2.36 -1.05
N ILE A 58 10.55 -1.04 -0.91
CA ILE A 58 9.66 -0.14 -1.64
C ILE A 58 10.45 0.42 -2.83
N LYS A 59 10.02 0.07 -4.04
CA LYS A 59 10.60 0.58 -5.29
C LYS A 59 9.95 1.92 -5.60
N ASP A 60 10.54 3.02 -5.14
CA ASP A 60 9.98 4.37 -5.29
C ASP A 60 10.76 5.27 -6.23
N GLU A 61 11.78 4.75 -6.90
CA GLU A 61 12.54 5.46 -7.92
C GLU A 61 11.64 5.94 -9.07
N ASN A 62 11.82 7.20 -9.45
CA ASN A 62 11.07 7.77 -10.57
C ASN A 62 11.76 7.46 -11.90
N PHE A 63 11.05 6.72 -12.74
CA PHE A 63 11.42 6.52 -14.14
C PHE A 63 10.89 7.68 -14.99
N THR A 64 11.67 8.11 -15.99
CA THR A 64 11.22 9.09 -16.98
C THR A 64 11.01 8.38 -18.32
N PRO A 65 9.76 8.24 -18.79
CA PRO A 65 9.47 7.68 -20.10
C PRO A 65 10.15 8.50 -21.20
N GLN A 66 10.63 7.80 -22.22
CA GLN A 66 11.32 8.40 -23.37
C GLN A 66 10.34 8.59 -24.53
N ASP A 67 10.46 9.71 -25.22
CA ASP A 67 9.67 10.02 -26.41
C ASP A 67 9.91 8.97 -27.50
N GLY A 68 8.84 8.60 -28.23
CA GLY A 68 8.88 7.61 -29.30
C GLY A 68 9.00 6.15 -28.85
N ILE A 69 9.12 5.88 -27.53
CA ILE A 69 9.08 4.53 -26.97
C ILE A 69 7.68 4.25 -26.44
N THR A 70 7.12 3.11 -26.81
CA THR A 70 5.79 2.68 -26.36
C THR A 70 5.89 1.86 -25.08
N TYR A 71 5.08 2.22 -24.10
CA TYR A 71 5.01 1.56 -22.79
C TYR A 71 3.62 0.98 -22.52
N LYS A 72 3.59 -0.10 -21.74
CA LYS A 72 2.36 -0.54 -21.04
C LYS A 72 2.19 0.29 -19.78
N TYR A 73 1.06 0.96 -19.62
CA TYR A 73 0.77 1.75 -18.41
C TYR A 73 -0.43 1.19 -17.66
N ILE A 74 -0.27 1.02 -16.36
CA ILE A 74 -1.26 0.44 -15.46
C ILE A 74 -1.74 1.50 -14.48
N GLU A 75 -3.06 1.73 -14.46
CA GLU A 75 -3.74 2.62 -13.52
C GLU A 75 -4.63 1.84 -12.56
N LEU A 76 -5.20 2.57 -11.58
CA LEU A 76 -6.12 2.00 -10.59
C LEU A 76 -7.29 1.24 -11.23
N ALA A 77 -7.82 1.73 -12.35
CA ALA A 77 -8.90 1.08 -13.09
C ALA A 77 -8.52 -0.31 -13.62
N ASN A 78 -7.23 -0.56 -13.83
CA ASN A 78 -6.72 -1.83 -14.32
C ASN A 78 -6.51 -2.88 -13.22
N ILE A 79 -6.77 -2.54 -11.96
CA ILE A 79 -6.61 -3.48 -10.85
C ILE A 79 -7.93 -4.19 -10.56
N GLY A 80 -7.93 -5.49 -10.75
CA GLY A 80 -9.06 -6.36 -10.49
C GLY A 80 -9.32 -6.59 -9.00
N LYS A 81 -10.54 -7.02 -8.70
CA LYS A 81 -11.00 -7.28 -7.33
C LYS A 81 -10.15 -8.35 -6.61
N TYR A 82 -9.65 -9.33 -7.36
CA TYR A 82 -8.97 -10.50 -6.81
C TYR A 82 -7.44 -10.36 -6.74
N GLY A 83 -6.90 -9.18 -7.04
CA GLY A 83 -5.46 -8.94 -6.96
C GLY A 83 -4.70 -9.26 -8.24
N ASN A 84 -5.40 -9.27 -9.35
CA ASN A 84 -4.87 -9.41 -10.70
C ASN A 84 -4.88 -8.08 -11.43
N ILE A 85 -4.00 -7.90 -12.38
CA ILE A 85 -4.04 -6.81 -13.36
C ILE A 85 -4.97 -7.26 -14.49
N THR A 86 -5.99 -6.46 -14.81
CA THR A 86 -7.02 -6.80 -15.79
C THR A 86 -6.77 -6.23 -17.18
N GLY A 87 -5.76 -5.38 -17.32
CA GLY A 87 -5.42 -4.74 -18.58
C GLY A 87 -4.38 -3.64 -18.40
N PHE A 88 -4.06 -2.96 -19.48
CA PHE A 88 -3.13 -1.84 -19.52
C PHE A 88 -3.51 -0.86 -20.62
N ILE A 89 -2.98 0.36 -20.55
CA ILE A 89 -3.04 1.34 -21.61
C ILE A 89 -1.69 1.30 -22.32
N GLN A 90 -1.70 1.26 -23.65
CA GLN A 90 -0.48 1.30 -24.44
C GLN A 90 -0.33 2.70 -25.03
N GLN A 91 0.74 3.41 -24.64
CA GLN A 91 0.99 4.78 -25.06
C GLN A 91 2.47 5.05 -25.28
N SER A 92 2.77 6.01 -26.17
CA SER A 92 4.12 6.57 -26.32
C SER A 92 4.52 7.37 -25.10
N GLY A 93 5.81 7.46 -24.80
CA GLY A 93 6.33 8.10 -23.60
C GLY A 93 5.89 9.55 -23.44
N GLU A 94 5.80 10.31 -24.53
CA GLU A 94 5.33 11.71 -24.57
C GLU A 94 3.84 11.86 -24.23
N ASP A 95 3.02 10.82 -24.48
CA ASP A 95 1.58 10.84 -24.23
C ASP A 95 1.20 10.32 -22.85
N LEU A 96 2.16 9.75 -22.11
CA LEU A 96 1.90 9.18 -20.80
C LEU A 96 1.59 10.26 -19.76
N PRO A 97 0.66 10.00 -18.82
CA PRO A 97 0.43 10.90 -17.69
C PRO A 97 1.71 11.17 -16.90
N SER A 98 1.87 12.40 -16.38
CA SER A 98 3.04 12.79 -15.59
C SER A 98 3.31 11.90 -14.37
N ARG A 99 2.30 11.16 -13.90
CA ARG A 99 2.38 10.20 -12.80
C ARG A 99 2.77 8.79 -13.22
N ALA A 100 2.96 8.48 -14.52
CA ALA A 100 3.45 7.20 -15.01
C ALA A 100 4.97 7.10 -14.79
N ARG A 101 5.40 6.85 -13.56
CA ARG A 101 6.81 7.00 -13.13
C ARG A 101 7.39 5.78 -12.41
N ARG A 102 6.59 4.76 -12.11
CA ARG A 102 7.05 3.57 -11.39
C ARG A 102 7.16 2.40 -12.34
N ILE A 103 8.37 1.82 -12.46
CA ILE A 103 8.56 0.56 -13.18
C ILE A 103 8.14 -0.58 -12.25
N ILE A 104 7.35 -1.49 -12.78
CA ILE A 104 6.98 -2.74 -12.12
C ILE A 104 7.59 -3.92 -12.85
N ASN A 105 7.96 -4.94 -12.08
CA ASN A 105 8.52 -6.17 -12.61
C ASN A 105 7.73 -7.37 -12.12
N GLU A 106 7.93 -8.49 -12.79
CA GLU A 106 7.35 -9.76 -12.36
C GLU A 106 7.63 -10.04 -10.87
N ASN A 107 6.63 -10.55 -10.17
CA ASN A 107 6.64 -10.83 -8.73
C ASN A 107 6.66 -9.58 -7.82
N ASP A 108 6.59 -8.37 -8.33
CA ASP A 108 6.27 -7.21 -7.52
C ASP A 108 4.79 -7.24 -7.08
N VAL A 109 4.49 -6.66 -5.94
CA VAL A 109 3.11 -6.41 -5.50
C VAL A 109 2.86 -4.91 -5.49
N ILE A 110 1.91 -4.46 -6.30
CA ILE A 110 1.51 -3.06 -6.34
C ILE A 110 0.31 -2.82 -5.43
N VAL A 111 0.36 -1.76 -4.63
CA VAL A 111 -0.65 -1.44 -3.62
C VAL A 111 -1.01 0.03 -3.72
N SER A 112 -2.30 0.35 -3.85
CA SER A 112 -2.72 1.76 -3.88
C SER A 112 -2.37 2.49 -2.59
N SER A 113 -1.85 3.71 -2.72
CA SER A 113 -1.59 4.64 -1.62
C SER A 113 -2.76 5.59 -1.32
N LEU A 114 -3.86 5.51 -2.09
CA LEU A 114 -4.99 6.41 -1.99
C LEU A 114 -6.07 5.83 -1.09
N GLU A 115 -6.53 6.58 -0.09
CA GLU A 115 -7.50 6.14 0.92
C GLU A 115 -8.75 5.48 0.32
N GLY A 116 -9.35 6.07 -0.69
CA GLY A 116 -10.56 5.54 -1.34
C GLY A 116 -10.36 4.28 -2.20
N SER A 117 -9.13 3.77 -2.31
CA SER A 117 -8.78 2.65 -3.19
C SER A 117 -7.75 1.67 -2.60
N LEU A 118 -7.62 1.61 -1.28
CA LEU A 118 -6.67 0.71 -0.59
C LEU A 118 -6.90 -0.78 -0.84
N ASP A 119 -8.05 -1.17 -1.37
CA ASP A 119 -8.36 -2.52 -1.84
C ASP A 119 -7.74 -2.83 -3.21
N ARG A 120 -7.26 -1.80 -3.93
CA ARG A 120 -6.62 -1.94 -5.24
C ARG A 120 -5.16 -2.32 -5.04
N CYS A 121 -4.91 -3.62 -4.90
CA CYS A 121 -3.58 -4.20 -4.90
C CYS A 121 -3.55 -5.42 -5.82
N ALA A 122 -2.43 -5.65 -6.49
CA ALA A 122 -2.25 -6.73 -7.44
C ALA A 122 -0.82 -7.27 -7.46
N LEU A 123 -0.72 -8.57 -7.78
CA LEU A 123 0.53 -9.20 -8.14
C LEU A 123 0.86 -8.89 -9.61
N VAL A 124 2.11 -8.55 -9.87
CA VAL A 124 2.61 -8.33 -11.24
C VAL A 124 3.01 -9.66 -11.84
N GLU A 125 2.28 -10.08 -12.86
CA GLU A 125 2.54 -11.29 -13.64
C GLU A 125 3.58 -11.01 -14.74
N GLU A 126 4.22 -12.04 -15.29
CA GLU A 126 5.24 -11.98 -16.34
C GLU A 126 4.85 -11.11 -17.55
N ASN A 127 3.59 -11.14 -17.97
CA ASN A 127 3.10 -10.34 -19.11
C ASN A 127 3.08 -8.82 -18.86
N TYR A 128 3.30 -8.39 -17.62
CA TYR A 128 3.41 -6.97 -17.21
C TYR A 128 4.82 -6.60 -16.74
N ASP A 129 5.80 -7.49 -16.91
CA ASP A 129 7.20 -7.19 -16.58
C ASP A 129 7.69 -5.97 -17.38
N GLY A 130 8.34 -5.02 -16.70
CA GLY A 130 8.80 -3.76 -17.29
C GLY A 130 7.70 -2.73 -17.61
N ALA A 131 6.44 -2.99 -17.25
CA ALA A 131 5.37 -2.01 -17.40
C ALA A 131 5.54 -0.84 -16.42
N LEU A 132 4.84 0.26 -16.71
CA LEU A 132 4.80 1.44 -15.83
C LEU A 132 3.49 1.46 -15.05
N CYS A 133 3.54 1.90 -13.80
CA CYS A 133 2.36 2.25 -13.05
C CYS A 133 2.41 3.69 -12.51
N SER A 134 1.27 4.15 -11.99
CA SER A 134 1.14 5.48 -11.40
C SER A 134 1.94 5.59 -10.09
N THR A 135 2.45 6.79 -9.79
CA THR A 135 2.98 7.15 -8.45
C THR A 135 1.96 7.02 -7.32
N GLY A 136 0.68 6.82 -7.62
CA GLY A 136 -0.35 6.46 -6.65
C GLY A 136 -0.31 5.01 -6.18
N PHE A 137 0.69 4.22 -6.61
CA PHE A 137 0.97 2.89 -6.09
C PHE A 137 2.29 2.86 -5.31
N TYR A 138 2.32 2.12 -4.22
CA TYR A 138 3.56 1.54 -3.72
C TYR A 138 3.87 0.29 -4.53
N VAL A 139 5.12 0.17 -4.98
CA VAL A 139 5.63 -1.04 -5.64
C VAL A 139 6.50 -1.77 -4.63
N LEU A 140 6.08 -2.94 -4.21
CA LEU A 140 6.68 -3.69 -3.11
C LEU A 140 7.31 -4.98 -3.64
N LYS A 141 8.52 -5.25 -3.19
CA LYS A 141 9.22 -6.52 -3.42
C LYS A 141 9.66 -7.08 -2.08
N SER A 142 9.37 -8.34 -1.80
CA SER A 142 9.85 -9.03 -0.60
C SER A 142 10.83 -10.13 -0.98
N THR A 143 11.91 -10.26 -0.19
CA THR A 143 12.84 -11.38 -0.25
C THR A 143 12.56 -12.45 0.80
N VAL A 144 11.60 -12.18 1.70
CA VAL A 144 11.23 -13.04 2.84
C VAL A 144 9.89 -13.73 2.61
N LEU A 145 8.92 -13.01 2.05
CA LEU A 145 7.59 -13.53 1.72
C LEU A 145 7.49 -13.78 0.22
N ASN A 146 6.79 -14.84 -0.16
CA ASN A 146 6.40 -14.98 -1.55
C ASN A 146 5.36 -13.90 -1.92
N PRO A 147 5.30 -13.48 -3.19
CA PRO A 147 4.47 -12.36 -3.61
C PRO A 147 2.97 -12.60 -3.40
N GLU A 148 2.49 -13.84 -3.49
CA GLU A 148 1.09 -14.18 -3.25
C GLU A 148 0.73 -13.99 -1.77
N THR A 149 1.62 -14.37 -0.84
CA THR A 149 1.41 -14.13 0.59
C THR A 149 1.36 -12.64 0.89
N LEU A 150 2.26 -11.86 0.29
CA LEU A 150 2.28 -10.40 0.42
C LEU A 150 0.97 -9.79 -0.11
N LEU A 151 0.49 -10.22 -1.28
CA LEU A 151 -0.78 -9.80 -1.85
C LEU A 151 -1.96 -10.11 -0.91
N VAL A 152 -2.07 -11.35 -0.40
CA VAL A 152 -3.14 -11.77 0.51
C VAL A 152 -3.11 -10.94 1.79
N MET A 153 -1.93 -10.63 2.31
CA MET A 153 -1.76 -9.78 3.48
C MET A 153 -2.37 -8.37 3.23
N PHE A 154 -2.08 -7.73 2.11
CA PHE A 154 -2.67 -6.42 1.75
C PHE A 154 -4.17 -6.49 1.44
N LYS A 155 -4.69 -7.65 1.03
CA LYS A 155 -6.15 -7.87 0.88
C LYS A 155 -6.85 -8.05 2.23
N SER A 156 -6.14 -8.32 3.32
CA SER A 156 -6.76 -8.54 4.62
C SER A 156 -7.41 -7.28 5.18
N PRO A 157 -8.56 -7.38 5.87
CA PRO A 157 -9.22 -6.21 6.48
C PRO A 157 -8.32 -5.50 7.51
N LEU A 158 -7.53 -6.26 8.26
CA LEU A 158 -6.64 -5.74 9.31
C LEU A 158 -5.58 -4.80 8.73
N ILE A 159 -4.87 -5.22 7.70
CA ILE A 159 -3.83 -4.42 7.06
C ILE A 159 -4.44 -3.21 6.35
N LYS A 160 -5.61 -3.35 5.71
CA LYS A 160 -6.31 -2.21 5.11
C LYS A 160 -6.67 -1.14 6.13
N GLU A 161 -7.10 -1.52 7.34
CA GLU A 161 -7.36 -0.54 8.40
C GLU A 161 -6.06 0.18 8.83
N LEU A 162 -4.94 -0.53 8.97
CA LEU A 162 -3.65 0.11 9.25
C LEU A 162 -3.20 1.06 8.12
N MET A 163 -3.44 0.70 6.87
CA MET A 163 -3.16 1.59 5.74
C MET A 163 -4.00 2.88 5.80
N LYS A 164 -5.27 2.80 6.20
CA LYS A 164 -6.11 4.00 6.43
C LYS A 164 -5.50 4.93 7.46
N LYS A 165 -4.95 4.38 8.56
CA LYS A 165 -4.23 5.17 9.54
C LYS A 165 -3.13 6.03 8.90
N GLY A 166 -2.37 5.45 7.96
CA GLY A 166 -1.32 6.16 7.22
C GLY A 166 -1.85 7.25 6.28
N CYS A 167 -3.05 7.08 5.73
CA CYS A 167 -3.67 8.02 4.79
C CYS A 167 -4.36 9.21 5.48
N SER A 168 -4.84 9.03 6.74
CA SER A 168 -5.58 10.08 7.44
C SER A 168 -4.72 11.34 7.64
N GLY A 169 -5.34 12.53 7.54
CA GLY A 169 -4.66 13.82 7.67
C GLY A 169 -3.84 14.25 6.45
N THR A 170 -3.90 13.54 5.37
CA THR A 170 -3.33 13.97 4.08
C THR A 170 -4.41 14.73 3.31
N ILE A 171 -4.34 16.06 3.32
CA ILE A 171 -5.19 16.96 2.52
C ILE A 171 -4.46 17.27 1.23
#